data_a7b7011eec9d48e35cdf83619abb2e49
#
_entry.id   a7b7011eec9d48e35cdf83619abb2e49
#
_cell.length_a   1.000
_cell.length_b   1.000
_cell.length_c   1.000
_cell.angle_alpha   90.00
_cell.angle_beta   90.00
_cell.angle_gamma   90.00
#
_symmetry.space_group_name_H-M   'P 1'
#
loop_
_entity.id
_entity.type
_entity.pdbx_description
1 polymer ?
#
loop_
_entity_poly.entity_id
_entity_poly.type
_entity_poly.pdbx_seq_one_letter_code
_entity_poly.pdbx_strand_id
1 'polypeptide(L)'
;MNIHLTLDYQIILRNQLRPVHLVAKLTAQKLETHTRPRSAAFAVVLDRSSSMSGQPLQLARESCAAVVRNLRPNDFFGLVVFDDSAQVVIPLQKPTDRHGMLTAIAGISEGGSTNLMAGWLLGRDELLKVGAECDKKILVLTDGHLNQGIIKPDIVEALTHSGFGKDGIRTSCLAFGDSYNEEILLAMSGVGHGQLHDADSEDKFPAILAHALDGLQRITAQNVRLRVEPKLFCHSWAQYGDYPTITLPDGRVEIALGDLVSEESRQLVLLTEVLPLPLLPGGELPASLQGEELLGLEFVWTEICD
;
A
#
# COMPACT_ATOMS: atom_id res chain seq x y z
N MET A 1 -7.73 -15.02 7.93
CA MET A 1 -8.22 -13.66 8.21
C MET A 1 -9.59 -13.73 8.87
N ASN A 2 -9.86 -12.91 9.90
CA ASN A 2 -11.18 -12.79 10.56
C ASN A 2 -11.85 -11.51 10.08
N ILE A 3 -13.14 -11.62 9.70
CA ILE A 3 -13.94 -10.50 9.22
C ILE A 3 -15.14 -10.34 10.12
N HIS A 4 -15.34 -9.14 10.66
CA HIS A 4 -16.49 -8.80 11.49
C HIS A 4 -17.23 -7.62 10.87
N LEU A 5 -18.53 -7.81 10.61
CA LEU A 5 -19.40 -6.80 10.02
C LEU A 5 -20.35 -6.27 11.10
N THR A 6 -20.47 -4.95 11.18
CA THR A 6 -21.38 -4.28 12.12
C THR A 6 -22.15 -3.18 11.40
N LEU A 7 -23.46 -3.11 11.65
CA LEU A 7 -24.32 -2.01 11.19
C LEU A 7 -24.56 -1.03 12.34
N ASP A 8 -24.62 0.27 12.03
CA ASP A 8 -24.98 1.30 13.01
C ASP A 8 -26.45 1.25 13.42
N TYR A 9 -27.33 0.73 12.55
CA TYR A 9 -28.74 0.55 12.81
C TYR A 9 -29.19 -0.88 12.52
N GLN A 10 -29.90 -1.50 13.49
CA GLN A 10 -30.56 -2.78 13.32
C GLN A 10 -32.00 -2.63 12.80
N ILE A 11 -32.57 -1.43 12.84
CA ILE A 11 -33.95 -1.12 12.41
C ILE A 11 -33.92 0.12 11.52
N ILE A 12 -34.49 0.00 10.33
CA ILE A 12 -34.61 1.10 9.37
C ILE A 12 -36.07 1.52 9.27
N LEU A 13 -36.34 2.84 9.25
CA LEU A 13 -37.69 3.38 9.00
C LEU A 13 -38.10 3.12 7.55
N ARG A 14 -39.24 2.49 7.35
CA ARG A 14 -39.69 1.89 6.09
C ARG A 14 -40.00 2.86 4.95
N ASN A 15 -40.35 4.11 5.28
CA ASN A 15 -40.89 5.10 4.32
C ASN A 15 -39.99 6.30 4.07
N GLN A 16 -38.73 6.22 4.44
CA GLN A 16 -37.78 7.29 4.24
C GLN A 16 -36.46 6.74 3.70
N LEU A 17 -35.84 7.48 2.78
CA LEU A 17 -34.46 7.25 2.40
C LEU A 17 -33.59 7.46 3.64
N ARG A 18 -32.82 6.47 4.03
CA ARG A 18 -31.96 6.55 5.23
C ARG A 18 -30.57 6.07 4.92
N PRO A 19 -29.56 6.85 5.35
CA PRO A 19 -28.18 6.36 5.37
C PRO A 19 -28.01 5.29 6.44
N VAL A 20 -27.29 4.23 6.10
CA VAL A 20 -26.88 3.16 7.00
C VAL A 20 -25.37 2.98 6.85
N HIS A 21 -24.66 2.93 7.96
CA HIS A 21 -23.23 2.68 7.95
C HIS A 21 -22.95 1.21 8.25
N LEU A 22 -22.19 0.58 7.37
CA LEU A 22 -21.65 -0.74 7.57
C LEU A 22 -20.16 -0.61 7.90
N VAL A 23 -19.76 -1.08 9.07
CA VAL A 23 -18.36 -1.18 9.46
C VAL A 23 -17.86 -2.59 9.23
N ALA A 24 -16.90 -2.74 8.35
CA ALA A 24 -16.18 -4.00 8.14
C ALA A 24 -14.84 -3.92 8.86
N LYS A 25 -14.65 -4.72 9.90
CA LYS A 25 -13.38 -4.89 10.60
C LYS A 25 -12.72 -6.18 10.15
N LEU A 26 -11.55 -6.04 9.53
CA LEU A 26 -10.70 -7.14 9.13
C LEU A 26 -9.58 -7.29 10.15
N THR A 27 -9.31 -8.50 10.59
CA THR A 27 -8.17 -8.80 11.46
C THR A 27 -7.36 -9.94 10.87
N ALA A 28 -6.10 -9.66 10.58
CA ALA A 28 -5.16 -10.66 10.09
C ALA A 28 -4.86 -11.70 11.15
N GLN A 29 -4.72 -12.96 10.74
CA GLN A 29 -4.33 -14.02 11.66
C GLN A 29 -2.91 -13.82 12.17
N LYS A 30 -2.64 -14.35 13.35
CA LYS A 30 -1.30 -14.39 13.90
C LYS A 30 -0.44 -15.32 13.04
N LEU A 31 0.72 -14.84 12.62
CA LEU A 31 1.70 -15.69 11.94
C LEU A 31 2.21 -16.73 12.92
N GLU A 32 1.98 -18.01 12.65
CA GLU A 32 2.57 -19.08 13.43
C GLU A 32 4.04 -19.20 13.08
N THR A 33 4.90 -19.38 14.10
CA THR A 33 6.36 -19.38 13.98
C THR A 33 6.93 -20.52 13.12
N HIS A 34 6.08 -21.41 12.60
CA HIS A 34 6.47 -22.57 11.79
C HIS A 34 6.37 -22.34 10.28
N THR A 35 5.69 -21.27 9.85
CA THR A 35 5.61 -20.92 8.44
C THR A 35 6.93 -20.28 8.00
N ARG A 36 7.57 -20.79 6.93
CA ARG A 36 8.73 -20.14 6.32
C ARG A 36 8.24 -18.95 5.54
N PRO A 37 8.47 -17.72 6.00
CA PRO A 37 8.02 -16.56 5.23
C PRO A 37 8.73 -16.55 3.87
N ARG A 38 8.01 -16.17 2.82
CA ARG A 38 8.59 -15.98 1.48
C ARG A 38 9.79 -15.04 1.57
N SER A 39 10.73 -15.20 0.67
CA SER A 39 11.85 -14.28 0.56
C SER A 39 11.34 -12.92 0.13
N ALA A 40 11.71 -11.88 0.83
CA ALA A 40 11.41 -10.51 0.44
C ALA A 40 12.50 -9.98 -0.49
N ALA A 41 12.10 -9.28 -1.55
CA ALA A 41 12.99 -8.52 -2.42
C ALA A 41 12.66 -7.03 -2.25
N PHE A 42 13.59 -6.29 -1.69
CA PHE A 42 13.40 -4.93 -1.26
C PHE A 42 14.35 -3.99 -1.99
N ALA A 43 13.82 -3.04 -2.76
CA ALA A 43 14.58 -1.98 -3.39
C ALA A 43 14.29 -0.65 -2.70
N VAL A 44 15.30 -0.03 -2.12
CA VAL A 44 15.24 1.35 -1.65
C VAL A 44 15.62 2.28 -2.79
N VAL A 45 14.77 3.26 -3.05
CA VAL A 45 14.96 4.32 -4.04
C VAL A 45 15.12 5.63 -3.27
N LEU A 46 16.36 6.03 -3.07
CA LEU A 46 16.75 7.12 -2.17
C LEU A 46 17.02 8.40 -2.95
N ASP A 47 16.30 9.44 -2.61
CA ASP A 47 16.59 10.81 -3.01
C ASP A 47 17.92 11.25 -2.40
N ARG A 48 18.81 11.78 -3.24
CA ARG A 48 20.03 12.44 -2.80
C ARG A 48 20.15 13.87 -3.36
N SER A 49 19.04 14.45 -3.79
CA SER A 49 18.97 15.82 -4.30
C SER A 49 19.53 16.82 -3.28
N SER A 50 19.75 18.05 -3.71
CA SER A 50 20.39 19.08 -2.87
C SER A 50 19.60 19.41 -1.60
N SER A 51 18.27 19.22 -1.58
CA SER A 51 17.43 19.37 -0.38
C SER A 51 17.76 18.35 0.70
N MET A 52 18.21 17.15 0.29
CA MET A 52 18.64 16.08 1.20
C MET A 52 19.97 16.36 1.91
N SER A 53 20.65 17.46 1.59
CA SER A 53 21.98 17.77 2.13
C SER A 53 21.99 17.82 3.66
N GLY A 54 23.05 17.30 4.28
CA GLY A 54 23.24 17.31 5.72
C GLY A 54 22.53 16.18 6.46
N GLN A 55 21.73 16.54 7.47
CA GLN A 55 21.08 15.60 8.39
C GLN A 55 20.11 14.64 7.69
N PRO A 56 19.23 15.05 6.76
CA PRO A 56 18.33 14.15 6.06
C PRO A 56 19.05 12.99 5.36
N LEU A 57 20.07 13.28 4.57
CA LEU A 57 20.84 12.26 3.86
C LEU A 57 21.63 11.35 4.82
N GLN A 58 22.13 11.89 5.93
CA GLN A 58 22.78 11.10 6.95
C GLN A 58 21.83 10.08 7.57
N LEU A 59 20.64 10.52 7.99
CA LEU A 59 19.61 9.64 8.57
C LEU A 59 19.11 8.59 7.58
N ALA A 60 18.95 8.97 6.32
CA ALA A 60 18.59 8.03 5.26
C ALA A 60 19.66 6.93 5.09
N ARG A 61 20.94 7.28 5.08
CA ARG A 61 22.07 6.32 5.04
C ARG A 61 22.09 5.41 6.27
N GLU A 62 21.93 5.97 7.46
CA GLU A 62 21.90 5.22 8.72
C GLU A 62 20.73 4.23 8.74
N SER A 63 19.56 4.66 8.23
CA SER A 63 18.37 3.83 8.11
C SER A 63 18.55 2.70 7.10
N CYS A 64 19.10 2.97 5.93
CA CYS A 64 19.46 1.93 4.96
C CYS A 64 20.48 0.93 5.53
N ALA A 65 21.46 1.43 6.30
CA ALA A 65 22.44 0.58 6.96
C ALA A 65 21.79 -0.31 8.04
N ALA A 66 20.81 0.21 8.78
CA ALA A 66 20.03 -0.58 9.75
C ALA A 66 19.22 -1.68 9.05
N VAL A 67 18.60 -1.38 7.90
CA VAL A 67 17.94 -2.40 7.06
C VAL A 67 18.90 -3.53 6.71
N VAL A 68 20.06 -3.20 6.14
CA VAL A 68 21.07 -4.20 5.72
C VAL A 68 21.52 -5.08 6.90
N ARG A 69 21.66 -4.53 8.11
CA ARG A 69 22.02 -5.31 9.31
C ARG A 69 20.95 -6.32 9.71
N ASN A 70 19.67 -6.00 9.48
CA ASN A 70 18.51 -6.80 9.92
C ASN A 70 17.93 -7.72 8.83
N LEU A 71 18.45 -7.70 7.60
CA LEU A 71 18.02 -8.60 6.52
C LEU A 71 18.20 -10.07 6.90
N ARG A 72 17.22 -10.91 6.53
CA ARG A 72 17.37 -12.37 6.63
C ARG A 72 18.29 -12.88 5.52
N PRO A 73 18.94 -14.03 5.70
CA PRO A 73 19.87 -14.58 4.70
C PRO A 73 19.24 -14.81 3.31
N ASN A 74 17.94 -15.04 3.25
CA ASN A 74 17.20 -15.32 2.00
C ASN A 74 16.55 -14.10 1.40
N ASP A 75 16.52 -12.96 2.08
CA ASP A 75 15.98 -11.72 1.52
C ASP A 75 16.95 -11.08 0.53
N PHE A 76 16.40 -10.32 -0.41
CA PHE A 76 17.18 -9.54 -1.37
C PHE A 76 17.07 -8.07 -1.04
N PHE A 77 18.16 -7.36 -1.20
CA PHE A 77 18.23 -5.92 -1.02
C PHE A 77 18.94 -5.25 -2.20
N GLY A 78 18.36 -4.19 -2.70
CA GLY A 78 18.95 -3.30 -3.68
C GLY A 78 18.83 -1.85 -3.22
N LEU A 79 19.76 -0.99 -3.64
CA LEU A 79 19.76 0.43 -3.34
C LEU A 79 20.02 1.21 -4.62
N VAL A 80 19.06 2.04 -4.98
CA VAL A 80 19.14 2.99 -6.06
C VAL A 80 19.15 4.38 -5.45
N VAL A 81 20.00 5.26 -5.93
CA VAL A 81 19.95 6.71 -5.61
C VAL A 81 19.48 7.46 -6.82
N PHE A 82 18.80 8.57 -6.60
CA PHE A 82 18.43 9.48 -7.68
C PHE A 82 18.65 10.94 -7.32
N ASP A 83 18.98 11.71 -8.33
CA ASP A 83 19.09 13.16 -8.41
C ASP A 83 18.58 13.61 -9.78
N ASP A 84 19.40 14.28 -10.61
CA ASP A 84 19.13 14.54 -12.03
C ASP A 84 18.99 13.24 -12.84
N SER A 85 19.64 12.19 -12.38
CA SER A 85 19.69 10.86 -12.95
C SER A 85 19.49 9.79 -11.85
N ALA A 86 19.38 8.52 -12.25
CA ALA A 86 19.33 7.43 -11.29
C ALA A 86 20.54 6.51 -11.44
N GLN A 87 21.02 5.98 -10.32
CA GLN A 87 22.17 5.08 -10.27
C GLN A 87 21.93 3.94 -9.28
N VAL A 88 22.30 2.72 -9.67
CA VAL A 88 22.33 1.57 -8.77
C VAL A 88 23.60 1.65 -7.91
N VAL A 89 23.43 1.81 -6.60
CA VAL A 89 24.52 1.80 -5.62
C VAL A 89 24.79 0.38 -5.13
N ILE A 90 23.71 -0.36 -4.85
CA ILE A 90 23.77 -1.78 -4.50
C ILE A 90 22.86 -2.52 -5.46
N PRO A 91 23.38 -3.35 -6.39
CA PRO A 91 22.57 -4.25 -7.18
C PRO A 91 21.74 -5.17 -6.30
N LEU A 92 20.53 -5.54 -6.75
CA LEU A 92 19.65 -6.44 -6.00
C LEU A 92 20.35 -7.77 -5.72
N GLN A 93 20.64 -8.07 -4.46
CA GLN A 93 21.39 -9.25 -4.06
C GLN A 93 21.03 -9.68 -2.63
N LYS A 94 21.35 -10.94 -2.30
CA LYS A 94 21.28 -11.43 -0.91
C LYS A 94 22.36 -10.77 -0.06
N PRO A 95 22.16 -10.63 1.27
CA PRO A 95 23.10 -9.94 2.15
C PRO A 95 24.33 -10.80 2.50
N THR A 96 25.00 -11.34 1.48
CA THR A 96 26.19 -12.17 1.62
C THR A 96 27.43 -11.35 1.97
N ASP A 97 27.53 -10.14 1.43
CA ASP A 97 28.58 -9.16 1.75
C ASP A 97 27.97 -7.90 2.40
N ARG A 98 27.57 -8.03 3.66
CA ARG A 98 27.01 -6.88 4.41
C ARG A 98 28.01 -5.74 4.58
N HIS A 99 29.30 -6.06 4.71
CA HIS A 99 30.33 -5.04 4.87
C HIS A 99 30.48 -4.18 3.63
N GLY A 100 30.54 -4.80 2.44
CA GLY A 100 30.55 -4.07 1.18
C GLY A 100 29.28 -3.22 0.96
N MET A 101 28.10 -3.75 1.30
CA MET A 101 26.85 -2.99 1.25
C MET A 101 26.90 -1.77 2.17
N LEU A 102 27.35 -1.91 3.42
CA LEU A 102 27.45 -0.80 4.37
C LEU A 102 28.45 0.27 3.92
N THR A 103 29.55 -0.16 3.31
CA THR A 103 30.55 0.75 2.73
C THR A 103 29.96 1.53 1.55
N ALA A 104 29.21 0.86 0.67
CA ALA A 104 28.54 1.51 -0.45
C ALA A 104 27.51 2.56 0.03
N ILE A 105 26.71 2.24 1.06
CA ILE A 105 25.75 3.17 1.67
C ILE A 105 26.48 4.40 2.26
N ALA A 106 27.58 4.19 2.97
CA ALA A 106 28.36 5.27 3.57
C ALA A 106 28.97 6.22 2.53
N GLY A 107 29.24 5.72 1.32
CA GLY A 107 29.78 6.48 0.19
C GLY A 107 28.76 7.34 -0.57
N ILE A 108 27.45 7.29 -0.25
CA ILE A 108 26.45 8.11 -0.93
C ILE A 108 26.68 9.58 -0.58
N SER A 109 26.80 10.41 -1.60
CA SER A 109 26.92 11.87 -1.48
C SER A 109 25.71 12.57 -2.08
N GLU A 110 25.50 13.81 -1.70
CA GLU A 110 24.47 14.69 -2.26
C GLU A 110 24.66 14.91 -3.77
N GLY A 111 23.56 15.18 -4.47
CA GLY A 111 23.50 15.41 -5.91
C GLY A 111 22.75 16.70 -6.27
N GLY A 112 22.08 16.68 -7.40
CA GLY A 112 21.43 17.85 -8.02
C GLY A 112 19.92 17.94 -7.77
N SER A 113 19.14 17.83 -8.87
CA SER A 113 17.68 17.94 -8.91
C SER A 113 16.98 16.65 -8.47
N THR A 114 15.65 16.55 -8.67
CA THR A 114 14.82 15.44 -8.16
C THR A 114 14.06 14.76 -9.30
N ASN A 115 14.64 13.71 -9.88
CA ASN A 115 14.02 12.87 -10.92
C ASN A 115 13.57 11.52 -10.33
N LEU A 116 12.50 11.55 -9.56
CA LEU A 116 11.95 10.40 -8.83
C LEU A 116 11.67 9.20 -9.74
N MET A 117 11.02 9.45 -10.89
CA MET A 117 10.60 8.35 -11.76
C MET A 117 11.77 7.62 -12.41
N ALA A 118 12.89 8.29 -12.65
CA ALA A 118 14.12 7.61 -13.06
C ALA A 118 14.60 6.63 -11.97
N GLY A 119 14.55 7.06 -10.70
CA GLY A 119 14.86 6.22 -9.55
C GLY A 119 13.92 5.03 -9.44
N TRP A 120 12.61 5.27 -9.51
CA TRP A 120 11.59 4.22 -9.39
C TRP A 120 11.71 3.18 -10.50
N LEU A 121 11.88 3.61 -11.77
CA LEU A 121 12.05 2.71 -12.92
C LEU A 121 13.29 1.83 -12.76
N LEU A 122 14.40 2.40 -12.32
CA LEU A 122 15.63 1.65 -12.09
C LEU A 122 15.48 0.67 -10.90
N GLY A 123 14.80 1.07 -9.84
CA GLY A 123 14.45 0.18 -8.72
C GLY A 123 13.54 -0.98 -9.16
N ARG A 124 12.57 -0.71 -10.03
CA ARG A 124 11.74 -1.74 -10.67
C ARG A 124 12.58 -2.73 -11.48
N ASP A 125 13.49 -2.24 -12.30
CA ASP A 125 14.36 -3.08 -13.12
C ASP A 125 15.27 -3.97 -12.27
N GLU A 126 15.72 -3.49 -11.11
CA GLU A 126 16.44 -4.32 -10.14
C GLU A 126 15.55 -5.45 -9.60
N LEU A 127 14.31 -5.16 -9.21
CA LEU A 127 13.37 -6.15 -8.69
C LEU A 127 12.89 -7.18 -9.71
N LEU A 128 12.96 -6.87 -10.99
CA LEU A 128 12.64 -7.81 -12.07
C LEU A 128 13.69 -8.91 -12.23
N LYS A 129 14.86 -8.79 -11.59
CA LYS A 129 15.90 -9.82 -11.61
C LYS A 129 15.58 -11.05 -10.76
N VAL A 130 14.60 -10.94 -9.86
CA VAL A 130 14.12 -12.07 -9.05
C VAL A 130 12.75 -12.54 -9.52
N GLY A 131 12.45 -13.82 -9.30
CA GLY A 131 11.23 -14.46 -9.74
C GLY A 131 9.98 -14.02 -8.96
N ALA A 132 8.83 -14.62 -9.32
CA ALA A 132 7.54 -14.33 -8.71
C ALA A 132 7.38 -14.95 -7.30
N GLU A 133 8.30 -15.84 -6.91
CA GLU A 133 8.35 -16.44 -5.58
C GLU A 133 8.78 -15.46 -4.48
N CYS A 134 9.33 -14.31 -4.86
CA CYS A 134 9.72 -13.25 -3.92
C CYS A 134 8.62 -12.19 -3.80
N ASP A 135 8.39 -11.73 -2.59
CA ASP A 135 7.57 -10.55 -2.35
C ASP A 135 8.37 -9.29 -2.65
N LYS A 136 7.95 -8.55 -3.68
CA LYS A 136 8.69 -7.41 -4.23
C LYS A 136 8.15 -6.09 -3.73
N LYS A 137 9.02 -5.23 -3.21
CA LYS A 137 8.65 -3.89 -2.76
C LYS A 137 9.70 -2.85 -3.11
N ILE A 138 9.23 -1.71 -3.63
CA ILE A 138 9.98 -0.47 -3.68
C ILE A 138 9.59 0.40 -2.48
N LEU A 139 10.58 0.97 -1.83
CA LEU A 139 10.40 2.07 -0.89
C LEU A 139 11.13 3.31 -1.44
N VAL A 140 10.35 4.32 -1.78
CA VAL A 140 10.84 5.62 -2.19
C VAL A 140 11.07 6.47 -0.95
N LEU A 141 12.23 7.09 -0.85
CA LEU A 141 12.58 8.04 0.21
C LEU A 141 12.90 9.39 -0.43
N THR A 142 12.13 10.44 -0.10
CA THR A 142 12.31 11.78 -0.67
C THR A 142 11.83 12.86 0.29
N ASP A 143 12.50 14.00 0.28
CA ASP A 143 12.08 15.23 0.98
C ASP A 143 11.65 16.34 0.00
N GLY A 144 11.70 16.05 -1.31
CA GLY A 144 11.73 17.06 -2.34
C GLY A 144 10.48 17.22 -3.18
N HIS A 145 10.39 18.40 -3.76
CA HIS A 145 9.54 18.67 -4.89
C HIS A 145 10.09 17.97 -6.13
N LEU A 146 9.25 17.18 -6.78
CA LEU A 146 9.57 16.60 -8.07
C LEU A 146 9.67 17.72 -9.11
N ASN A 147 10.85 17.96 -9.60
CA ASN A 147 11.12 19.08 -10.52
C ASN A 147 11.72 18.65 -11.86
N GLN A 148 11.97 17.36 -12.04
CA GLN A 148 12.59 16.83 -13.24
C GLN A 148 12.00 15.47 -13.66
N GLY A 149 12.07 15.17 -14.96
CA GLY A 149 11.62 13.91 -15.54
C GLY A 149 10.11 13.80 -15.69
N ILE A 150 9.55 12.64 -15.40
CA ILE A 150 8.11 12.38 -15.47
C ILE A 150 7.47 12.84 -14.17
N ILE A 151 6.75 13.97 -14.24
CA ILE A 151 6.08 14.62 -13.10
C ILE A 151 4.55 14.72 -13.26
N LYS A 152 4.01 14.19 -14.37
CA LYS A 152 2.55 14.17 -14.59
C LYS A 152 1.91 13.07 -13.77
N PRO A 153 0.96 13.38 -12.87
CA PRO A 153 0.35 12.40 -11.96
C PRO A 153 -0.23 11.19 -12.70
N ASP A 154 -0.97 11.41 -13.78
CA ASP A 154 -1.59 10.36 -14.60
C ASP A 154 -0.58 9.36 -15.17
N ILE A 155 0.59 9.84 -15.59
CA ILE A 155 1.67 8.97 -16.11
C ILE A 155 2.35 8.21 -14.97
N VAL A 156 2.59 8.88 -13.86
CA VAL A 156 3.19 8.27 -12.66
C VAL A 156 2.29 7.15 -12.14
N GLU A 157 0.98 7.42 -12.03
CA GLU A 157 -0.01 6.42 -11.65
C GLU A 157 -0.02 5.22 -12.60
N ALA A 158 -0.08 5.46 -13.91
CA ALA A 158 -0.11 4.38 -14.90
C ALA A 158 1.13 3.49 -14.83
N LEU A 159 2.32 4.07 -14.65
CA LEU A 159 3.58 3.33 -14.53
C LEU A 159 3.61 2.51 -13.24
N THR A 160 3.23 3.13 -12.11
CA THR A 160 3.24 2.46 -10.80
C THR A 160 2.19 1.36 -10.72
N HIS A 161 0.97 1.61 -11.25
CA HIS A 161 -0.07 0.61 -11.38
C HIS A 161 0.38 -0.58 -12.24
N SER A 162 1.05 -0.32 -13.37
CA SER A 162 1.62 -1.38 -14.20
C SER A 162 2.69 -2.19 -13.47
N GLY A 163 3.51 -1.55 -12.63
CA GLY A 163 4.50 -2.23 -11.79
C GLY A 163 3.86 -3.21 -10.81
N PHE A 164 2.74 -2.83 -10.20
CA PHE A 164 1.99 -3.77 -9.37
C PHE A 164 1.27 -4.84 -10.20
N GLY A 165 0.46 -4.45 -11.17
CA GLY A 165 -0.41 -5.37 -11.91
C GLY A 165 0.33 -6.41 -12.75
N LYS A 166 1.49 -6.05 -13.34
CA LYS A 166 2.27 -6.96 -14.20
C LYS A 166 3.42 -7.65 -13.47
N ASP A 167 4.11 -6.91 -12.59
CA ASP A 167 5.38 -7.34 -12.01
C ASP A 167 5.25 -7.75 -10.54
N GLY A 168 4.09 -7.51 -9.92
CA GLY A 168 3.82 -7.78 -8.51
C GLY A 168 4.64 -6.90 -7.55
N ILE A 169 5.09 -5.72 -8.02
CA ILE A 169 5.93 -4.81 -7.24
C ILE A 169 5.07 -3.79 -6.51
N ARG A 170 5.11 -3.82 -5.19
CA ARG A 170 4.45 -2.80 -4.35
C ARG A 170 5.33 -1.58 -4.22
N THR A 171 4.70 -0.41 -4.17
CA THR A 171 5.39 0.86 -3.99
C THR A 171 4.89 1.55 -2.75
N SER A 172 5.78 1.78 -1.78
CA SER A 172 5.53 2.66 -0.63
C SER A 172 6.42 3.88 -0.74
N CYS A 173 5.95 4.99 -0.20
CA CYS A 173 6.70 6.23 -0.16
C CYS A 173 6.91 6.66 1.28
N LEU A 174 8.09 7.16 1.60
CA LEU A 174 8.42 7.82 2.85
C LEU A 174 8.84 9.25 2.50
N ALA A 175 7.96 10.17 2.85
CA ALA A 175 8.16 11.59 2.69
C ALA A 175 8.59 12.21 4.02
N PHE A 176 9.41 13.26 3.96
CA PHE A 176 9.79 14.03 5.13
C PHE A 176 10.04 15.49 4.76
N GLY A 177 9.93 16.37 5.77
CA GLY A 177 9.94 17.81 5.54
C GLY A 177 8.60 18.35 5.08
N ASP A 178 8.50 19.68 4.94
CA ASP A 178 7.24 20.39 4.69
C ASP A 178 6.97 20.66 3.19
N SER A 179 7.78 20.12 2.29
CA SER A 179 7.84 20.60 0.89
C SER A 179 7.75 19.50 -0.19
N TYR A 180 7.36 18.29 0.15
CA TYR A 180 7.23 17.20 -0.84
C TYR A 180 5.93 17.29 -1.66
N ASN A 181 5.91 16.64 -2.82
CA ASN A 181 4.70 16.54 -3.64
C ASN A 181 3.80 15.40 -3.14
N GLU A 182 2.91 15.74 -2.18
CA GLU A 182 2.00 14.80 -1.55
C GLU A 182 1.09 14.09 -2.57
N GLU A 183 0.56 14.81 -3.55
CA GLU A 183 -0.35 14.28 -4.57
C GLU A 183 0.30 13.10 -5.33
N ILE A 184 1.52 13.28 -5.81
CA ILE A 184 2.23 12.23 -6.55
C ILE A 184 2.61 11.06 -5.66
N LEU A 185 3.11 11.31 -4.44
CA LEU A 185 3.52 10.24 -3.55
C LEU A 185 2.33 9.42 -3.03
N LEU A 186 1.20 10.10 -2.77
CA LEU A 186 -0.05 9.46 -2.40
C LEU A 186 -0.59 8.61 -3.56
N ALA A 187 -0.59 9.15 -4.78
CA ALA A 187 -0.99 8.42 -5.97
C ALA A 187 -0.11 7.18 -6.18
N MET A 188 1.22 7.32 -6.13
CA MET A 188 2.15 6.18 -6.27
C MET A 188 1.91 5.09 -5.23
N SER A 189 1.77 5.47 -3.96
CA SER A 189 1.56 4.49 -2.89
C SER A 189 0.19 3.84 -2.99
N GLY A 190 -0.86 4.58 -3.37
CA GLY A 190 -2.22 4.07 -3.55
C GLY A 190 -2.30 3.02 -4.67
N VAL A 191 -1.97 3.39 -5.91
CA VAL A 191 -2.02 2.46 -7.05
C VAL A 191 -0.92 1.38 -7.00
N GLY A 192 0.17 1.66 -6.27
CA GLY A 192 1.25 0.72 -6.02
C GLY A 192 0.97 -0.25 -4.86
N HIS A 193 -0.24 -0.23 -4.28
CA HIS A 193 -0.65 -1.09 -3.17
C HIS A 193 0.32 -1.07 -1.98
N GLY A 194 0.87 0.10 -1.69
CA GLY A 194 1.74 0.38 -0.55
C GLY A 194 1.14 1.40 0.39
N GLN A 195 1.99 2.16 1.05
CA GLN A 195 1.59 3.20 2.00
C GLN A 195 2.46 4.45 1.80
N LEU A 196 1.84 5.62 1.97
CA LEU A 196 2.58 6.86 2.18
C LEU A 196 2.84 7.01 3.69
N HIS A 197 4.09 7.11 4.05
CA HIS A 197 4.52 7.42 5.41
C HIS A 197 5.00 8.86 5.41
N ASP A 198 4.42 9.65 6.30
CA ASP A 198 4.87 11.01 6.57
C ASP A 198 5.68 11.02 7.86
N ALA A 199 6.92 11.49 7.77
CA ALA A 199 7.77 11.66 8.93
C ALA A 199 7.75 13.13 9.36
N ASP A 200 6.87 13.47 10.32
CA ASP A 200 6.77 14.83 10.92
C ASP A 200 8.11 15.30 11.49
N SER A 201 9.07 14.39 11.72
CA SER A 201 10.41 14.69 12.18
C SER A 201 11.39 13.63 11.68
N GLU A 202 12.60 14.05 11.38
CA GLU A 202 13.68 13.20 10.87
C GLU A 202 14.03 12.04 11.82
N ASP A 203 13.80 12.20 13.13
CA ASP A 203 14.07 11.18 14.15
C ASP A 203 13.19 9.93 13.97
N LYS A 204 12.02 10.03 13.33
CA LYS A 204 11.12 8.90 13.07
C LYS A 204 11.55 8.02 11.89
N PHE A 205 12.44 8.51 11.07
CA PHE A 205 12.91 7.87 9.85
C PHE A 205 13.39 6.42 10.03
N PRO A 206 14.31 6.15 10.96
CA PRO A 206 14.79 4.78 11.17
C PRO A 206 13.68 3.82 11.61
N ALA A 207 12.74 4.31 12.43
CA ALA A 207 11.63 3.50 12.93
C ALA A 207 10.64 3.16 11.82
N ILE A 208 10.28 4.14 10.96
CA ILE A 208 9.37 3.93 9.83
C ILE A 208 10.00 2.97 8.83
N LEU A 209 11.28 3.12 8.50
CA LEU A 209 11.97 2.24 7.57
C LEU A 209 12.08 0.80 8.13
N ALA A 210 12.39 0.66 9.40
CA ALA A 210 12.41 -0.65 10.08
C ALA A 210 11.03 -1.29 10.08
N HIS A 211 9.96 -0.51 10.34
CA HIS A 211 8.58 -0.97 10.28
C HIS A 211 8.16 -1.39 8.87
N ALA A 212 8.54 -0.61 7.84
CA ALA A 212 8.26 -0.95 6.45
C ALA A 212 8.93 -2.26 6.02
N LEU A 213 10.11 -2.56 6.56
CA LEU A 213 10.82 -3.81 6.34
C LEU A 213 10.20 -4.96 7.15
N ASP A 214 9.91 -4.75 8.44
CA ASP A 214 9.30 -5.77 9.32
C ASP A 214 7.90 -6.12 8.80
N GLY A 215 7.14 -5.13 8.31
CA GLY A 215 5.86 -5.35 7.66
C GLY A 215 5.94 -6.34 6.51
N LEU A 216 6.98 -6.29 5.66
CA LEU A 216 7.19 -7.26 4.58
C LEU A 216 7.41 -8.69 5.09
N GLN A 217 8.06 -8.82 6.24
CA GLN A 217 8.40 -10.13 6.82
C GLN A 217 7.23 -10.76 7.58
N ARG A 218 6.15 -10.00 7.83
CA ARG A 218 5.00 -10.40 8.66
C ARG A 218 3.66 -10.32 7.93
N ILE A 219 3.67 -10.14 6.62
CA ILE A 219 2.45 -10.13 5.81
C ILE A 219 1.81 -11.52 5.91
N THR A 220 0.52 -11.56 6.29
CA THR A 220 -0.26 -12.79 6.39
C THR A 220 -1.38 -12.86 5.37
N ALA A 221 -1.86 -11.72 4.89
CA ALA A 221 -2.83 -11.65 3.80
C ALA A 221 -2.38 -10.60 2.80
N GLN A 222 -2.21 -11.01 1.55
CA GLN A 222 -1.79 -10.13 0.46
C GLN A 222 -2.95 -9.71 -0.39
N ASN A 223 -2.87 -8.48 -0.90
CA ASN A 223 -3.77 -7.98 -1.92
C ASN A 223 -5.25 -8.14 -1.49
N VAL A 224 -5.52 -7.73 -0.24
CA VAL A 224 -6.88 -7.80 0.32
C VAL A 224 -7.76 -6.80 -0.42
N ARG A 225 -8.87 -7.28 -0.94
CA ARG A 225 -9.83 -6.49 -1.71
C ARG A 225 -11.23 -6.78 -1.20
N LEU A 226 -12.09 -5.77 -1.24
CA LEU A 226 -13.51 -5.90 -1.02
C LEU A 226 -14.25 -5.60 -2.32
N ARG A 227 -15.01 -6.57 -2.82
CA ARG A 227 -15.95 -6.37 -3.92
C ARG A 227 -17.32 -6.07 -3.37
N VAL A 228 -17.89 -4.96 -3.81
CA VAL A 228 -19.20 -4.48 -3.41
C VAL A 228 -20.16 -4.62 -4.58
N GLU A 229 -21.27 -5.29 -4.35
CA GLU A 229 -22.37 -5.44 -5.31
C GLU A 229 -23.63 -4.81 -4.72
N PRO A 230 -24.05 -3.61 -5.16
CA PRO A 230 -25.31 -3.02 -4.72
C PRO A 230 -26.49 -3.87 -5.22
N LYS A 231 -27.44 -4.14 -4.33
CA LYS A 231 -28.65 -4.91 -4.64
C LYS A 231 -29.85 -3.98 -4.84
N LEU A 232 -31.01 -4.56 -5.12
CA LEU A 232 -32.23 -3.86 -5.58
C LEU A 232 -32.62 -2.65 -4.71
N PHE A 233 -32.49 -2.73 -3.39
CA PHE A 233 -32.89 -1.67 -2.47
C PHE A 233 -31.76 -0.72 -2.05
N CYS A 234 -30.58 -0.85 -2.61
CA CYS A 234 -29.46 0.07 -2.44
C CYS A 234 -29.63 1.22 -3.44
N HIS A 235 -29.97 2.41 -2.95
CA HIS A 235 -30.09 3.59 -3.79
C HIS A 235 -28.72 4.13 -4.22
N SER A 236 -27.83 4.27 -3.25
CA SER A 236 -26.45 4.68 -3.46
C SER A 236 -25.58 4.09 -2.37
N TRP A 237 -24.29 4.05 -2.62
CA TRP A 237 -23.31 3.68 -1.62
C TRP A 237 -21.99 4.43 -1.84
N ALA A 238 -21.24 4.63 -0.78
CA ALA A 238 -19.91 5.24 -0.80
C ALA A 238 -19.03 4.58 0.27
N GLN A 239 -17.73 4.69 0.11
CA GLN A 239 -16.79 4.37 1.19
C GLN A 239 -16.38 5.63 1.94
N TYR A 240 -16.13 5.50 3.23
CA TYR A 240 -15.37 6.48 4.00
C TYR A 240 -13.91 6.05 4.03
N GLY A 241 -13.04 6.90 3.50
CA GLY A 241 -11.61 6.65 3.34
C GLY A 241 -11.19 6.72 1.88
N ASP A 242 -9.89 6.92 1.66
CA ASP A 242 -9.31 7.13 0.32
C ASP A 242 -8.76 5.82 -0.27
N TYR A 243 -9.47 4.71 -0.07
CA TYR A 243 -9.04 3.43 -0.68
C TYR A 243 -9.28 3.47 -2.19
N PRO A 244 -8.29 3.04 -2.99
CA PRO A 244 -8.44 2.94 -4.43
C PRO A 244 -9.61 2.04 -4.82
N THR A 245 -10.40 2.48 -5.80
CA THR A 245 -11.55 1.73 -6.31
C THR A 245 -11.49 1.55 -7.81
N ILE A 246 -11.93 0.39 -8.28
CA ILE A 246 -12.12 0.10 -9.70
C ILE A 246 -13.50 -0.53 -9.93
N THR A 247 -14.13 -0.19 -11.05
CA THR A 247 -15.36 -0.88 -11.50
C THR A 247 -14.97 -2.09 -12.33
N LEU A 248 -15.44 -3.26 -11.93
CA LEU A 248 -15.22 -4.50 -12.64
C LEU A 248 -16.16 -4.63 -13.87
N PRO A 249 -15.82 -5.48 -14.86
CA PRO A 249 -16.67 -5.69 -16.04
C PRO A 249 -18.07 -6.19 -15.75
N ASP A 250 -18.29 -6.82 -14.60
CA ASP A 250 -19.59 -7.31 -14.13
C ASP A 250 -20.40 -6.26 -13.36
N GLY A 251 -19.90 -5.03 -13.26
CA GLY A 251 -20.56 -3.90 -12.58
C GLY A 251 -20.30 -3.83 -11.08
N ARG A 252 -19.63 -4.80 -10.47
CA ARG A 252 -19.18 -4.70 -9.07
C ARG A 252 -18.08 -3.67 -8.93
N VAL A 253 -17.95 -3.07 -7.76
CA VAL A 253 -16.85 -2.18 -7.43
C VAL A 253 -15.88 -2.90 -6.49
N GLU A 254 -14.63 -2.94 -6.88
CA GLU A 254 -13.55 -3.50 -6.05
C GLU A 254 -12.79 -2.37 -5.34
N ILE A 255 -12.70 -2.48 -4.02
CA ILE A 255 -11.96 -1.58 -3.14
C ILE A 255 -10.66 -2.27 -2.74
N ALA A 256 -9.52 -1.68 -3.05
CA ALA A 256 -8.22 -2.21 -2.71
C ALA A 256 -7.83 -1.83 -1.28
N LEU A 257 -7.78 -2.82 -0.39
CA LEU A 257 -7.41 -2.63 1.01
C LEU A 257 -5.92 -2.84 1.26
N GLY A 258 -5.19 -3.38 0.28
CA GLY A 258 -3.76 -3.65 0.39
C GLY A 258 -3.45 -4.92 1.21
N ASP A 259 -2.23 -4.99 1.73
CA ASP A 259 -1.78 -6.11 2.54
C ASP A 259 -2.12 -5.93 4.01
N LEU A 260 -2.25 -7.03 4.71
CA LEU A 260 -2.36 -7.05 6.17
C LEU A 260 -1.20 -7.84 6.77
N VAL A 261 -0.54 -7.24 7.76
CA VAL A 261 0.49 -7.91 8.53
C VAL A 261 -0.12 -8.69 9.71
N SER A 262 0.64 -9.61 10.27
CA SER A 262 0.24 -10.43 11.41
C SER A 262 -0.39 -9.59 12.52
N GLU A 263 -1.59 -9.97 12.96
CA GLU A 263 -2.37 -9.33 14.03
C GLU A 263 -2.86 -7.91 13.70
N GLU A 264 -2.61 -7.38 12.50
CA GLU A 264 -3.15 -6.08 12.08
C GLU A 264 -4.67 -6.12 11.99
N SER A 265 -5.30 -5.05 12.48
CA SER A 265 -6.73 -4.80 12.29
C SER A 265 -6.95 -3.58 11.40
N ARG A 266 -7.78 -3.74 10.37
CA ARG A 266 -8.18 -2.64 9.47
C ARG A 266 -9.69 -2.50 9.49
N GLN A 267 -10.17 -1.25 9.47
CA GLN A 267 -11.59 -0.95 9.41
C GLN A 267 -11.91 -0.22 8.11
N LEU A 268 -13.00 -0.64 7.49
CA LEU A 268 -13.60 0.04 6.36
C LEU A 268 -15.04 0.38 6.73
N VAL A 269 -15.44 1.62 6.46
CA VAL A 269 -16.81 2.07 6.66
C VAL A 269 -17.45 2.31 5.30
N LEU A 270 -18.57 1.65 5.04
CA LEU A 270 -19.42 1.88 3.88
C LEU A 270 -20.68 2.60 4.31
N LEU A 271 -20.98 3.69 3.64
CA LEU A 271 -22.29 4.35 3.71
C LEU A 271 -23.16 3.76 2.62
N THR A 272 -24.39 3.38 2.93
CA THR A 272 -25.38 3.00 1.93
C THR A 272 -26.70 3.69 2.23
N GLU A 273 -27.37 4.16 1.19
CA GLU A 273 -28.74 4.70 1.28
C GLU A 273 -29.73 3.64 0.85
N VAL A 274 -30.67 3.38 1.74
CA VAL A 274 -31.69 2.34 1.52
C VAL A 274 -32.94 2.98 0.92
N LEU A 275 -33.41 2.45 -0.21
CA LEU A 275 -34.70 2.84 -0.81
C LEU A 275 -35.87 2.55 0.13
N PRO A 276 -36.92 3.38 0.12
CA PRO A 276 -38.15 3.04 0.81
C PRO A 276 -38.68 1.68 0.35
N LEU A 277 -38.98 0.81 1.31
CA LEU A 277 -39.50 -0.52 1.02
C LEU A 277 -40.98 -0.46 0.71
N PRO A 278 -41.47 -1.15 -0.36
CA PRO A 278 -42.88 -1.24 -0.65
C PRO A 278 -43.60 -2.00 0.44
N LEU A 279 -44.76 -1.48 0.88
CA LEU A 279 -45.58 -2.09 1.92
C LEU A 279 -46.91 -2.58 1.34
N LEU A 280 -47.37 -3.68 1.87
CA LEU A 280 -48.75 -4.14 1.65
C LEU A 280 -49.78 -3.26 2.40
N PRO A 281 -51.05 -3.24 1.97
CA PRO A 281 -52.11 -2.66 2.76
C PRO A 281 -52.13 -3.34 4.15
N GLY A 282 -51.88 -2.55 5.21
CA GLY A 282 -51.66 -3.05 6.58
C GLY A 282 -50.28 -2.86 7.13
N GLY A 283 -49.31 -2.39 6.32
CA GLY A 283 -47.99 -2.01 6.77
C GLY A 283 -46.97 -3.14 6.88
N GLU A 284 -47.31 -4.32 6.37
CA GLU A 284 -46.43 -5.48 6.33
C GLU A 284 -45.53 -5.49 5.08
N LEU A 285 -44.32 -6.03 5.22
CA LEU A 285 -43.47 -6.32 4.06
C LEU A 285 -44.01 -7.50 3.27
N PRO A 286 -44.06 -7.42 1.91
CA PRO A 286 -44.32 -8.58 1.08
C PRO A 286 -43.40 -9.75 1.45
N ALA A 287 -43.93 -10.96 1.50
CA ALA A 287 -43.15 -12.16 1.81
C ALA A 287 -41.96 -12.37 0.82
N SER A 288 -42.13 -11.91 -0.43
CA SER A 288 -41.08 -11.90 -1.46
C SER A 288 -39.89 -11.00 -1.15
N LEU A 289 -40.01 -10.06 -0.20
CA LEU A 289 -38.95 -9.15 0.20
C LEU A 289 -38.30 -9.49 1.56
N GLN A 290 -38.77 -10.58 2.18
CA GLN A 290 -38.15 -11.05 3.42
C GLN A 290 -36.83 -11.74 3.10
N GLY A 291 -35.75 -11.25 3.70
CA GLY A 291 -34.38 -11.77 3.48
C GLY A 291 -33.68 -11.23 2.24
N GLU A 292 -34.21 -10.19 1.60
CA GLU A 292 -33.50 -9.51 0.51
C GLU A 292 -32.21 -8.84 1.00
N GLU A 293 -31.17 -9.00 0.19
CA GLU A 293 -29.85 -8.41 0.48
C GLU A 293 -29.78 -6.95 0.03
N LEU A 294 -29.12 -6.09 0.82
CA LEU A 294 -28.88 -4.70 0.50
C LEU A 294 -27.57 -4.53 -0.28
N LEU A 295 -26.52 -5.20 0.17
CA LEU A 295 -25.20 -5.23 -0.44
C LEU A 295 -24.67 -6.66 -0.45
N GLY A 296 -24.15 -7.10 -1.58
CA GLY A 296 -23.27 -8.26 -1.66
C GLY A 296 -21.84 -7.82 -1.36
N LEU A 297 -21.18 -8.48 -0.41
CA LEU A 297 -19.80 -8.19 -0.03
C LEU A 297 -18.95 -9.46 -0.19
N GLU A 298 -17.93 -9.39 -1.03
CA GLU A 298 -16.99 -10.48 -1.25
C GLU A 298 -15.58 -9.99 -0.89
N PHE A 299 -14.96 -10.57 0.15
CA PHE A 299 -13.58 -10.31 0.49
C PHE A 299 -12.67 -11.30 -0.25
N VAL A 300 -11.70 -10.78 -0.97
CA VAL A 300 -10.72 -11.55 -1.75
C VAL A 300 -9.33 -11.22 -1.27
N TRP A 301 -8.52 -12.22 -0.99
CA TRP A 301 -7.11 -12.06 -0.62
C TRP A 301 -6.32 -13.29 -1.02
N THR A 302 -5.00 -13.15 -1.06
CA THR A 302 -4.08 -14.27 -1.19
C THR A 302 -3.50 -14.56 0.19
N GLU A 303 -3.76 -15.74 0.73
CA GLU A 303 -3.06 -16.19 1.93
C GLU A 303 -1.62 -16.52 1.58
N ILE A 304 -0.72 -16.09 2.46
CA ILE A 304 0.67 -16.53 2.41
C ILE A 304 0.71 -17.84 3.20
N CYS A 305 0.34 -18.92 2.49
CA CYS A 305 0.54 -20.28 2.97
C CYS A 305 1.84 -20.82 2.41
N ASP A 306 2.44 -21.75 3.15
CA ASP A 306 3.67 -22.49 2.79
C ASP A 306 3.54 -23.27 1.48
#